data_7827c3f10903b6282535662367d7860c
#
_entry.id   7827c3f10903b6282535662367d7860c
#
_cell.length_a   1.000
_cell.length_b   1.000
_cell.length_c   1.000
_cell.angle_alpha   90.00
_cell.angle_beta   90.00
_cell.angle_gamma   90.00
#
_symmetry.space_group_name_H-M   'P 1'
#
loop_
_entity.id
_entity.type
_entity.pdbx_description
1 polymer ?
#
loop_
_entity_poly.entity_id
_entity_poly.type
_entity_poly.pdbx_seq_one_letter_code
_entity_poly.pdbx_strand_id
1 'polypeptide(L)'
;MRSIVVSMQNMLLSEAVARTLAETGEFRVEQVLPGKTSDTFSLCRAMQADILLMEVSRLSAYTLESRLSLIDRLSAKVPGCKFALLCDENSDPELARQVVCARQDRRIDAFLYASVTPAYLVAAMDAL
;
A
#
# COMPACT_ATOMS: atom_id res chain seq x y z
N MET A 1 8.76 -13.06 -10.85
CA MET A 1 7.74 -12.91 -9.80
C MET A 1 7.58 -11.42 -9.49
N ARG A 2 6.35 -10.98 -9.34
CA ARG A 2 6.10 -9.55 -9.07
C ARG A 2 6.55 -9.17 -7.67
N SER A 3 7.05 -7.96 -7.53
CA SER A 3 7.52 -7.44 -6.25
C SER A 3 6.48 -6.49 -5.64
N ILE A 4 6.25 -6.63 -4.33
CA ILE A 4 5.36 -5.79 -3.56
C ILE A 4 6.15 -5.16 -2.42
N VAL A 5 6.04 -3.85 -2.27
CA VAL A 5 6.53 -3.13 -1.09
C VAL A 5 5.34 -2.82 -0.21
N VAL A 6 5.45 -3.14 1.07
CA VAL A 6 4.39 -2.93 2.07
C VAL A 6 4.87 -1.86 3.05
N SER A 7 4.13 -0.78 3.16
CA SER A 7 4.44 0.35 4.04
C SER A 7 3.26 0.64 4.95
N MET A 8 3.34 0.17 6.20
CA MET A 8 2.25 0.29 7.16
C MET A 8 2.75 0.84 8.49
N GLN A 9 1.86 1.56 9.17
CA GLN A 9 2.13 2.09 10.51
C GLN A 9 2.06 0.98 11.56
N ASN A 10 1.10 0.08 11.44
CA ASN A 10 0.87 -1.02 12.38
C ASN A 10 1.76 -2.21 11.98
N MET A 11 2.75 -2.52 12.83
CA MET A 11 3.71 -3.59 12.55
C MET A 11 3.05 -4.96 12.45
N LEU A 12 2.09 -5.24 13.33
CA LEU A 12 1.40 -6.53 13.31
C LEU A 12 0.62 -6.72 12.01
N LEU A 13 -0.05 -5.66 11.56
CA LEU A 13 -0.75 -5.66 10.27
C LEU A 13 0.23 -5.83 9.11
N SER A 14 1.35 -5.11 9.17
CA SER A 14 2.39 -5.20 8.15
C SER A 14 2.90 -6.64 7.99
N GLU A 15 3.20 -7.29 9.11
CA GLU A 15 3.70 -8.68 9.08
C GLU A 15 2.63 -9.66 8.58
N ALA A 16 1.39 -9.49 9.01
CA ALA A 16 0.29 -10.34 8.57
C ALA A 16 0.07 -10.23 7.06
N VAL A 17 0.07 -9.01 6.55
CA VAL A 17 -0.10 -8.75 5.12
C VAL A 17 1.08 -9.32 4.33
N ALA A 18 2.29 -9.04 4.76
CA ALA A 18 3.49 -9.50 4.06
C ALA A 18 3.56 -11.03 4.03
N ARG A 19 3.25 -11.69 5.14
CA ARG A 19 3.24 -13.15 5.20
C ARG A 19 2.17 -13.74 4.30
N THR A 20 0.96 -13.19 4.33
CA THR A 20 -0.14 -13.65 3.50
C THR A 20 0.22 -13.62 2.02
N LEU A 21 0.83 -12.53 1.58
CA LEU A 21 1.23 -12.36 0.18
C LEU A 21 2.42 -13.25 -0.19
N ALA A 22 3.41 -13.36 0.69
CA ALA A 22 4.61 -14.16 0.42
C ALA A 22 4.29 -15.66 0.36
N GLU A 23 3.35 -16.14 1.16
CA GLU A 23 2.99 -17.56 1.21
C GLU A 23 2.35 -18.07 -0.09
N THR A 24 1.85 -17.18 -0.93
CA THR A 24 1.31 -17.57 -2.23
C THR A 24 2.40 -18.08 -3.19
N GLY A 25 3.65 -17.70 -2.97
CA GLY A 25 4.76 -18.00 -3.87
C GLY A 25 4.76 -17.16 -5.15
N GLU A 26 3.80 -16.23 -5.29
CA GLU A 26 3.64 -15.41 -6.50
C GLU A 26 4.24 -14.01 -6.37
N PHE A 27 4.55 -13.59 -5.14
CA PHE A 27 5.05 -12.25 -4.88
C PHE A 27 6.33 -12.30 -4.06
N ARG A 28 7.26 -11.41 -4.44
CA ARG A 28 8.40 -11.08 -3.61
C ARG A 28 8.02 -9.86 -2.78
N VAL A 29 7.98 -10.01 -1.46
CA VAL A 29 7.45 -8.99 -0.55
C VAL A 29 8.56 -8.40 0.30
N GLU A 30 8.63 -7.07 0.33
CA GLU A 30 9.53 -6.32 1.21
C GLU A 30 8.72 -5.36 2.07
N GLN A 31 9.02 -5.30 3.35
CA GLN A 31 8.36 -4.40 4.30
C GLN A 31 9.21 -3.18 4.57
N VAL A 32 8.55 -2.01 4.63
CA VAL A 32 9.14 -0.80 5.18
C VAL A 32 8.82 -0.76 6.66
N LEU A 33 9.84 -0.73 7.51
CA LEU A 33 9.65 -0.73 8.97
C LEU A 33 9.01 0.57 9.44
N PRO A 34 8.18 0.53 10.50
CA PRO A 34 7.69 1.76 11.15
C PRO A 34 8.87 2.63 11.58
N GLY A 35 8.76 3.92 11.39
CA GLY A 35 9.87 4.84 11.61
C GLY A 35 10.85 4.96 10.46
N LYS A 36 10.73 4.10 9.45
CA LYS A 36 11.54 4.14 8.24
C LYS A 36 10.71 4.49 7.01
N THR A 37 9.58 5.16 7.21
CA THR A 37 8.64 5.50 6.12
C THR A 37 9.30 6.32 5.02
N SER A 38 10.29 7.15 5.36
CA SER A 38 11.07 7.92 4.39
C SER A 38 11.85 7.04 3.42
N ASP A 39 12.08 5.77 3.76
CA ASP A 39 12.80 4.83 2.90
C ASP A 39 11.91 4.21 1.82
N THR A 40 10.60 4.44 1.88
CA THR A 40 9.63 3.83 0.96
C THR A 40 9.96 4.16 -0.50
N PHE A 41 10.22 5.43 -0.78
CA PHE A 41 10.57 5.87 -2.14
C PHE A 41 11.82 5.15 -2.66
N SER A 42 12.88 5.16 -1.86
CA SER A 42 14.16 4.55 -2.26
C SER A 42 14.03 3.05 -2.47
N LEU A 43 13.29 2.36 -1.61
CA LEU A 43 13.09 0.93 -1.71
C LEU A 43 12.30 0.56 -2.98
N CYS A 44 11.20 1.26 -3.24
CA CYS A 44 10.41 1.02 -4.44
C CYS A 44 11.23 1.26 -5.71
N ARG A 45 12.04 2.30 -5.72
CA ARG A 45 12.89 2.62 -6.85
C ARG A 45 13.97 1.57 -7.05
N ALA A 46 14.65 1.16 -5.97
CA ALA A 46 15.72 0.16 -6.03
C ALA A 46 15.20 -1.19 -6.52
N MET A 47 14.03 -1.60 -6.08
CA MET A 47 13.40 -2.86 -6.47
C MET A 47 12.67 -2.78 -7.80
N GLN A 48 12.42 -1.59 -8.32
CA GLN A 48 11.48 -1.40 -9.43
C GLN A 48 10.17 -2.10 -9.09
N ALA A 49 9.59 -1.71 -7.95
CA ALA A 49 8.43 -2.39 -7.40
C ALA A 49 7.25 -2.41 -8.39
N ASP A 50 6.57 -3.54 -8.45
CA ASP A 50 5.36 -3.70 -9.26
C ASP A 50 4.14 -3.15 -8.55
N ILE A 51 4.11 -3.28 -7.22
CA ILE A 51 2.99 -2.83 -6.38
C ILE A 51 3.56 -2.18 -5.12
N LEU A 52 2.98 -1.05 -4.74
CA LEU A 52 3.19 -0.43 -3.43
C LEU A 52 1.87 -0.43 -2.68
N LEU A 53 1.81 -1.19 -1.59
CA LEU A 53 0.65 -1.26 -0.71
C LEU A 53 0.94 -0.47 0.56
N MET A 54 0.13 0.55 0.83
CA MET A 54 0.37 1.48 1.93
C MET A 54 -0.85 1.63 2.82
N GLU A 55 -0.62 1.66 4.13
CA GLU A 55 -1.65 2.04 5.09
C GLU A 55 -1.81 3.55 5.12
N VAL A 56 -3.05 4.01 5.25
CA VAL A 56 -3.41 5.42 5.42
C VAL A 56 -4.02 5.61 6.80
N SER A 57 -3.57 6.64 7.53
CA SER A 57 -4.10 7.00 8.83
C SER A 57 -4.01 8.51 9.01
N ARG A 58 -4.36 9.01 10.20
CA ARG A 58 -4.23 10.45 10.52
C ARG A 58 -2.85 10.82 11.06
N LEU A 59 -1.99 9.82 11.27
CA LEU A 59 -0.64 10.10 11.77
C LEU A 59 0.26 10.66 10.67
N SER A 60 1.13 11.58 11.05
CA SER A 60 2.11 12.19 10.16
C SER A 60 2.87 11.11 9.37
N ALA A 61 3.19 11.37 8.13
CA ALA A 61 3.81 10.45 7.17
C ALA A 61 2.87 9.36 6.62
N TYR A 62 1.75 9.07 7.29
CA TYR A 62 0.77 8.07 6.86
C TYR A 62 -0.52 8.70 6.35
N THR A 63 -0.60 10.03 6.30
CA THR A 63 -1.81 10.72 5.83
C THR A 63 -2.05 10.46 4.35
N LEU A 64 -3.31 10.56 3.95
CA LEU A 64 -3.66 10.41 2.52
C LEU A 64 -2.87 11.41 1.67
N GLU A 65 -2.74 12.64 2.12
CA GLU A 65 -1.99 13.68 1.41
C GLU A 65 -0.52 13.28 1.22
N SER A 66 0.13 12.79 2.27
CA SER A 66 1.52 12.33 2.19
C SER A 66 1.67 11.14 1.25
N ARG A 67 0.73 10.20 1.30
CA ARG A 67 0.76 9.02 0.43
C ARG A 67 0.54 9.39 -1.03
N LEU A 68 -0.40 10.27 -1.32
CA LEU A 68 -0.63 10.73 -2.70
C LEU A 68 0.57 11.50 -3.25
N SER A 69 1.22 12.29 -2.43
CA SER A 69 2.45 12.98 -2.81
C SER A 69 3.56 12.00 -3.18
N LEU A 70 3.72 10.95 -2.39
CA LEU A 70 4.69 9.89 -2.66
C LEU A 70 4.37 9.17 -3.98
N ILE A 71 3.10 8.88 -4.21
CA ILE A 71 2.64 8.24 -5.45
C ILE A 71 2.99 9.09 -6.67
N ASP A 72 2.75 10.40 -6.60
CA ASP A 72 3.07 11.31 -7.71
C ASP A 72 4.57 11.28 -8.03
N ARG A 73 5.41 11.24 -7.00
CA ARG A 73 6.86 11.15 -7.18
C ARG A 73 7.29 9.80 -7.78
N LEU A 74 6.70 8.71 -7.27
CA LEU A 74 7.04 7.36 -7.75
C LEU A 74 6.56 7.10 -9.16
N SER A 75 5.42 7.64 -9.54
CA SER A 75 4.88 7.48 -10.90
C SER A 75 5.87 7.95 -11.97
N ALA A 76 6.66 8.96 -11.66
CA ALA A 76 7.69 9.47 -12.58
C ALA A 76 8.93 8.60 -12.63
N LYS A 77 9.24 7.85 -11.55
CA LYS A 77 10.49 7.09 -11.43
C LYS A 77 10.32 5.59 -11.62
N VAL A 78 9.13 5.07 -11.34
CA VAL A 78 8.81 3.64 -11.49
C VAL A 78 7.47 3.54 -12.24
N PRO A 79 7.47 3.76 -13.55
CA PRO A 79 6.22 3.93 -14.32
C PRO A 79 5.30 2.71 -14.31
N GLY A 80 5.81 1.53 -14.06
CA GLY A 80 4.99 0.31 -14.01
C GLY A 80 4.40 0.01 -12.64
N CYS A 81 4.70 0.82 -11.62
CA CYS A 81 4.24 0.56 -10.26
C CYS A 81 2.75 0.85 -10.10
N LYS A 82 2.03 -0.07 -9.48
CA LYS A 82 0.63 0.10 -9.10
C LYS A 82 0.54 0.45 -7.62
N PHE A 83 -0.44 1.27 -7.27
CA PHE A 83 -0.57 1.81 -5.92
C PHE A 83 -1.88 1.39 -5.30
N ALA A 84 -1.81 0.78 -4.12
CA ALA A 84 -2.97 0.37 -3.34
C ALA A 84 -2.89 0.97 -1.94
N LEU A 85 -4.02 1.45 -1.44
CA LEU A 85 -4.12 2.01 -0.10
C LEU A 85 -5.02 1.14 0.77
N LEU A 86 -4.62 0.95 2.01
CA LEU A 86 -5.39 0.23 3.01
C LEU A 86 -5.76 1.19 4.13
N CYS A 87 -7.04 1.22 4.51
CA CYS A 87 -7.54 2.07 5.59
C CYS A 87 -8.46 1.28 6.52
N ASP A 88 -8.50 1.71 7.79
CA ASP A 88 -9.42 1.14 8.78
C ASP A 88 -10.75 1.90 8.73
N GLU A 89 -11.71 1.35 7.97
CA GLU A 89 -13.01 1.96 7.75
C GLU A 89 -13.85 2.08 9.02
N ASN A 90 -13.58 1.23 10.01
CA ASN A 90 -14.32 1.26 11.27
C ASN A 90 -13.82 2.36 12.21
N SER A 91 -12.50 2.60 12.21
CA SER A 91 -11.90 3.62 13.05
C SER A 91 -12.06 5.03 12.47
N ASP A 92 -12.05 5.16 11.15
CA ASP A 92 -12.11 6.46 10.50
C ASP A 92 -12.90 6.39 9.18
N PRO A 93 -14.25 6.41 9.28
CA PRO A 93 -15.10 6.33 8.08
C PRO A 93 -14.90 7.50 7.11
N GLU A 94 -14.57 8.68 7.62
CA GLU A 94 -14.35 9.86 6.77
C GLU A 94 -13.09 9.68 5.92
N LEU A 95 -12.02 9.19 6.52
CA LEU A 95 -10.79 8.89 5.78
C LEU A 95 -11.05 7.82 4.73
N ALA A 96 -11.82 6.79 5.07
CA ALA A 96 -12.19 5.74 4.12
C ALA A 96 -12.92 6.32 2.90
N ARG A 97 -13.83 7.29 3.10
CA ARG A 97 -14.50 7.96 1.97
C ARG A 97 -13.51 8.72 1.10
N GLN A 98 -12.54 9.39 1.70
CA GLN A 98 -11.51 10.11 0.96
C GLN A 98 -10.66 9.16 0.12
N VAL A 99 -10.35 7.99 0.64
CA VAL A 99 -9.60 6.96 -0.11
C VAL A 99 -10.42 6.46 -1.31
N VAL A 100 -11.71 6.23 -1.12
CA VAL A 100 -12.60 5.83 -2.22
C VAL A 100 -12.63 6.92 -3.30
N CYS A 101 -12.70 8.19 -2.91
CA CYS A 101 -12.65 9.31 -3.85
C CYS A 101 -11.33 9.32 -4.64
N ALA A 102 -10.21 9.06 -3.98
CA ALA A 102 -8.91 8.98 -4.65
C ALA A 102 -8.89 7.87 -5.71
N ARG A 103 -9.56 6.74 -5.44
CA ARG A 103 -9.70 5.66 -6.43
C ARG A 103 -10.58 6.07 -7.60
N GLN A 104 -11.70 6.75 -7.33
CA GLN A 104 -12.59 7.25 -8.37
C GLN A 104 -11.89 8.28 -9.25
N ASP A 105 -11.04 9.11 -8.66
CA ASP A 105 -10.25 10.12 -9.37
C ASP A 105 -9.02 9.52 -10.07
N ARG A 106 -8.86 8.20 -10.02
CA ARG A 106 -7.74 7.47 -10.64
C ARG A 106 -6.37 7.87 -10.12
N ARG A 107 -6.29 8.36 -8.89
CA ARG A 107 -5.02 8.68 -8.24
C ARG A 107 -4.35 7.46 -7.63
N ILE A 108 -5.12 6.40 -7.38
CA ILE A 108 -4.65 5.10 -6.91
C ILE A 108 -5.30 4.01 -7.75
N ASP A 109 -4.71 2.82 -7.74
CA ASP A 109 -5.19 1.71 -8.55
C ASP A 109 -6.16 0.80 -7.80
N ALA A 110 -6.06 0.74 -6.47
CA ALA A 110 -6.93 -0.07 -5.64
C ALA A 110 -6.98 0.48 -4.22
N PHE A 111 -8.03 0.14 -3.49
CA PHE A 111 -8.08 0.36 -2.05
C PHE A 111 -8.59 -0.89 -1.36
N LEU A 112 -8.22 -1.04 -0.08
CA LEU A 112 -8.62 -2.15 0.76
C LEU A 112 -9.06 -1.61 2.12
N TYR A 113 -10.09 -2.23 2.69
CA TYR A 113 -10.44 -2.01 4.09
C TYR A 113 -9.65 -2.98 4.97
N ALA A 114 -9.32 -2.55 6.18
CA ALA A 114 -8.55 -3.39 7.11
C ALA A 114 -9.27 -4.69 7.48
N SER A 115 -10.59 -4.75 7.29
CA SER A 115 -11.42 -5.93 7.55
C SER A 115 -11.38 -6.98 6.44
N VAL A 116 -10.61 -6.77 5.37
CA VAL A 116 -10.55 -7.76 4.27
C VAL A 116 -9.99 -9.10 4.75
N THR A 117 -10.43 -10.16 4.10
CA THR A 117 -9.90 -11.51 4.35
C THR A 117 -8.53 -11.66 3.65
N PRO A 118 -7.70 -12.62 4.11
CA PRO A 118 -6.46 -12.95 3.39
C PRO A 118 -6.70 -13.30 1.93
N ALA A 119 -7.74 -14.06 1.62
CA ALA A 119 -8.06 -14.44 0.25
C ALA A 119 -8.40 -13.23 -0.61
N TYR A 120 -9.15 -12.27 -0.07
CA TYR A 120 -9.49 -11.05 -0.80
C TYR A 120 -8.23 -10.20 -1.05
N LEU A 121 -7.37 -10.08 -0.04
CA LEU A 121 -6.12 -9.35 -0.18
C LEU A 121 -5.28 -9.90 -1.34
N VAL A 122 -5.10 -11.21 -1.37
CA VAL A 122 -4.32 -11.86 -2.44
C VAL A 122 -4.95 -11.60 -3.81
N ALA A 123 -6.26 -11.78 -3.92
CA ALA A 123 -6.98 -11.57 -5.18
C ALA A 123 -6.86 -10.13 -5.66
N ALA A 124 -6.98 -9.16 -4.75
CA ALA A 124 -6.88 -7.75 -5.08
C ALA A 124 -5.48 -7.38 -5.59
N MET A 125 -4.44 -7.90 -4.96
CA MET A 125 -3.07 -7.64 -5.41
C MET A 125 -2.76 -8.33 -6.73
N ASP A 126 -3.26 -9.55 -6.89
CA ASP A 126 -3.06 -10.29 -8.13
C ASP A 126 -3.72 -9.60 -9.33
N ALA A 127 -4.84 -8.91 -9.11
CA ALA A 127 -5.57 -8.20 -10.15
C ALA A 127 -4.87 -6.92 -10.64
N LEU A 128 -3.87 -6.43 -9.92
CA LEU A 128 -3.09 -5.27 -10.33
C LEU A 128 -1.97 -5.69 -11.29
#